data_02bad3537c62d37591616f04f44e45be
#
_entry.id   02bad3537c62d37591616f04f44e45be
#
_cell.length_a   1.000
_cell.length_b   1.000
_cell.length_c   1.000
_cell.angle_alpha   90.00
_cell.angle_beta   90.00
_cell.angle_gamma   90.00
#
_symmetry.space_group_name_H-M   'P 1'
#
loop_
_entity.id
_entity.type
_entity.pdbx_description
1 polymer ?
#
loop_
_entity_poly.entity_id
_entity_poly.type
_entity_poly.pdbx_seq_one_letter_code
_entity_poly.pdbx_strand_id
1 'polypeptide(L)'
;MKIALDPYMLRRVPLLELPRMVADLGYHHIELSPRDDFLPFFLHPRVDKSGVTAFRKALASAQVEVASVLPLYKWSGPDEDERQAAVRYWKRAIEITVDLGVNVMNSEFNGRPERAAESEAQFWRSMEELLPVFEREGVRLVLEPHPDDFLEDGIGAVNLIRGINSDLVSFLYCCPHTFHQGGNMAEIIRYAGPLLTQLHIADSFDFRASSGLRYIVNPPGSAARIHQHLDIGQGEFDWDLFFQTLTEVGFDGIATVCVFAWEERAEDSARYNLSQINQYTAKHSAP
;
A
#
# COMPACT_ATOMS: atom_id res chain seq x y z
N MET A 1 -8.59 2.78 14.24
CA MET A 1 -8.02 2.20 13.00
C MET A 1 -9.09 2.17 11.91
N LYS A 2 -8.82 2.65 10.70
CA LYS A 2 -9.70 2.58 9.52
C LYS A 2 -9.36 1.33 8.71
N ILE A 3 -10.33 0.46 8.44
CA ILE A 3 -10.11 -0.73 7.61
C ILE A 3 -10.50 -0.38 6.18
N ALA A 4 -9.54 -0.48 5.26
CA ALA A 4 -9.71 -0.25 3.82
C ALA A 4 -9.57 -1.57 3.04
N LEU A 5 -10.16 -1.61 1.85
CA LEU A 5 -9.95 -2.68 0.88
C LEU A 5 -9.11 -2.16 -0.28
N ASP A 6 -8.02 -2.87 -0.61
CA ASP A 6 -7.39 -2.75 -1.91
C ASP A 6 -8.22 -3.54 -2.94
N PRO A 7 -8.81 -2.89 -3.94
CA PRO A 7 -9.67 -3.56 -4.89
C PRO A 7 -8.93 -4.24 -6.04
N TYR A 8 -7.65 -4.55 -5.91
CA TYR A 8 -6.85 -5.14 -6.98
C TYR A 8 -7.47 -6.41 -7.57
N MET A 9 -7.98 -7.32 -6.72
CA MET A 9 -8.67 -8.53 -7.19
C MET A 9 -10.03 -8.23 -7.88
N LEU A 10 -10.56 -7.02 -7.69
CA LEU A 10 -11.81 -6.53 -8.30
C LEU A 10 -11.55 -5.59 -9.50
N ARG A 11 -10.34 -5.58 -10.05
CA ARG A 11 -9.94 -4.64 -11.12
C ARG A 11 -10.76 -4.72 -12.40
N ARG A 12 -11.50 -5.82 -12.62
CA ARG A 12 -12.44 -5.96 -13.74
C ARG A 12 -13.77 -5.26 -13.52
N VAL A 13 -14.08 -4.89 -12.28
CA VAL A 13 -15.28 -4.11 -11.96
C VAL A 13 -15.05 -2.67 -12.44
N PRO A 14 -15.99 -2.09 -13.22
CA PRO A 14 -15.87 -0.70 -13.66
C PRO A 14 -15.69 0.25 -12.47
N LEU A 15 -14.87 1.28 -12.63
CA LEU A 15 -14.52 2.21 -11.55
C LEU A 15 -15.77 2.78 -10.84
N LEU A 16 -16.81 3.14 -11.60
CA LEU A 16 -18.00 3.76 -11.02
C LEU A 16 -18.93 2.78 -10.28
N GLU A 17 -18.78 1.49 -10.51
CA GLU A 17 -19.52 0.43 -9.81
C GLU A 17 -18.76 -0.07 -8.55
N LEU A 18 -17.45 0.14 -8.53
CA LEU A 18 -16.57 -0.34 -7.45
C LEU A 18 -17.01 0.12 -6.06
N PRO A 19 -17.37 1.41 -5.81
CA PRO A 19 -17.76 1.84 -4.46
C PRO A 19 -18.98 1.07 -3.92
N ARG A 20 -19.96 0.79 -4.76
CA ARG A 20 -21.14 0.02 -4.35
C ARG A 20 -20.75 -1.42 -3.97
N MET A 21 -19.92 -2.06 -4.80
CA MET A 21 -19.42 -3.40 -4.50
C MET A 21 -18.65 -3.43 -3.18
N VAL A 22 -17.76 -2.48 -2.94
CA VAL A 22 -16.99 -2.39 -1.70
C VAL A 22 -17.90 -2.22 -0.48
N ALA A 23 -18.95 -1.38 -0.58
CA ALA A 23 -19.96 -1.25 0.47
C ALA A 23 -20.71 -2.57 0.72
N ASP A 24 -21.10 -3.29 -0.34
CA ASP A 24 -21.80 -4.58 -0.24
C ASP A 24 -20.90 -5.69 0.36
N LEU A 25 -19.57 -5.52 0.33
CA LEU A 25 -18.59 -6.36 1.02
C LEU A 25 -18.40 -6.01 2.50
N GLY A 26 -18.99 -4.90 2.97
CA GLY A 26 -18.93 -4.44 4.35
C GLY A 26 -17.79 -3.46 4.65
N TYR A 27 -17.10 -2.95 3.64
CA TYR A 27 -16.06 -1.93 3.79
C TYR A 27 -16.61 -0.53 3.59
N HIS A 28 -16.07 0.43 4.33
CA HIS A 28 -16.36 1.86 4.19
C HIS A 28 -15.20 2.65 3.57
N HIS A 29 -14.05 2.02 3.38
CA HIS A 29 -12.87 2.67 2.84
C HIS A 29 -12.23 1.83 1.74
N ILE A 30 -11.68 2.52 0.74
CA ILE A 30 -10.88 1.96 -0.35
C ILE A 30 -9.47 2.53 -0.25
N GLU A 31 -8.45 1.69 -0.39
CA GLU A 31 -7.17 2.12 -0.90
C GLU A 31 -7.20 1.99 -2.42
N LEU A 32 -7.07 3.10 -3.12
CA LEU A 32 -7.15 3.09 -4.56
C LEU A 32 -5.82 2.72 -5.19
N SER A 33 -5.62 1.42 -5.40
CA SER A 33 -4.48 0.83 -6.09
C SER A 33 -4.52 1.10 -7.61
N PRO A 34 -3.40 0.87 -8.33
CA PRO A 34 -3.32 1.16 -9.76
C PRO A 34 -4.39 0.45 -10.59
N ARG A 35 -5.01 1.19 -11.50
CA ARG A 35 -6.05 0.73 -12.43
C ARG A 35 -5.91 1.44 -13.76
N ASP A 36 -6.12 0.71 -14.84
CA ASP A 36 -6.01 1.24 -16.20
C ASP A 36 -7.00 2.37 -16.50
N ASP A 37 -8.17 2.33 -15.86
CA ASP A 37 -9.25 3.31 -16.04
C ASP A 37 -9.13 4.53 -15.11
N PHE A 38 -8.08 4.63 -14.27
CA PHE A 38 -7.87 5.77 -13.37
C PHE A 38 -6.41 6.18 -13.19
N LEU A 39 -5.61 5.40 -12.44
CA LEU A 39 -4.17 5.62 -12.21
C LEU A 39 -3.41 4.36 -12.65
N PRO A 40 -2.99 4.28 -13.92
CA PRO A 40 -2.39 3.06 -14.46
C PRO A 40 -0.98 2.82 -13.91
N PHE A 41 -0.56 1.55 -13.88
CA PHE A 41 0.80 1.16 -13.51
C PHE A 41 1.84 1.81 -14.43
N PHE A 42 2.82 2.50 -13.85
CA PHE A 42 4.00 3.06 -14.53
C PHE A 42 3.71 3.94 -15.75
N LEU A 43 2.48 4.43 -15.89
CA LEU A 43 2.05 5.28 -17.00
C LEU A 43 1.47 6.60 -16.49
N HIS A 44 1.50 7.62 -17.35
CA HIS A 44 0.94 8.92 -17.01
C HIS A 44 -0.58 8.84 -16.80
N PRO A 45 -1.12 9.30 -15.66
CA PRO A 45 -2.56 9.34 -15.41
C PRO A 45 -3.28 10.25 -16.41
N ARG A 46 -4.34 9.72 -17.02
CA ARG A 46 -5.09 10.43 -18.07
C ARG A 46 -6.51 10.83 -17.66
N VAL A 47 -6.94 10.40 -16.47
CA VAL A 47 -8.28 10.76 -15.99
C VAL A 47 -8.42 12.28 -15.91
N ASP A 48 -9.54 12.78 -16.40
CA ASP A 48 -9.88 14.19 -16.38
C ASP A 48 -10.75 14.55 -15.15
N LYS A 49 -11.03 15.85 -14.98
CA LYS A 49 -11.87 16.33 -13.87
C LYS A 49 -13.30 15.77 -13.91
N SER A 50 -13.81 15.44 -15.09
CA SER A 50 -15.16 14.87 -15.21
C SER A 50 -15.18 13.45 -14.68
N GLY A 51 -14.16 12.64 -14.98
CA GLY A 51 -13.97 11.29 -14.46
C GLY A 51 -13.81 11.28 -12.93
N VAL A 52 -12.95 12.17 -12.40
CA VAL A 52 -12.79 12.34 -10.95
C VAL A 52 -14.11 12.73 -10.28
N THR A 53 -14.85 13.66 -10.87
CA THR A 53 -16.17 14.10 -10.35
C THR A 53 -17.20 12.96 -10.37
N ALA A 54 -17.22 12.17 -11.43
CA ALA A 54 -18.11 11.01 -11.53
C ALA A 54 -17.80 9.97 -10.46
N PHE A 55 -16.51 9.68 -10.23
CA PHE A 55 -16.08 8.74 -9.20
C PHE A 55 -16.43 9.25 -7.78
N ARG A 56 -16.18 10.53 -7.49
CA ARG A 56 -16.61 11.12 -6.21
C ARG A 56 -18.11 10.98 -5.96
N LYS A 57 -18.95 11.14 -6.98
CA LYS A 57 -20.41 10.92 -6.86
C LYS A 57 -20.74 9.46 -6.56
N ALA A 58 -20.05 8.51 -7.21
CA ALA A 58 -20.25 7.09 -6.95
C ALA A 58 -19.85 6.72 -5.51
N LEU A 59 -18.71 7.24 -5.02
CA LEU A 59 -18.25 7.08 -3.63
C LEU A 59 -19.28 7.61 -2.63
N ALA A 60 -19.75 8.86 -2.84
CA ALA A 60 -20.75 9.47 -1.96
C ALA A 60 -22.07 8.70 -1.95
N SER A 61 -22.53 8.21 -3.12
CA SER A 61 -23.76 7.41 -3.23
C SER A 61 -23.67 6.06 -2.53
N ALA A 62 -22.48 5.47 -2.45
CA ALA A 62 -22.21 4.20 -1.77
C ALA A 62 -21.82 4.39 -0.29
N GLN A 63 -21.65 5.61 0.18
CA GLN A 63 -21.12 5.94 1.52
C GLN A 63 -19.75 5.30 1.78
N VAL A 64 -18.89 5.32 0.78
CA VAL A 64 -17.52 4.80 0.82
C VAL A 64 -16.55 5.97 0.59
N GLU A 65 -15.43 5.97 1.29
CA GLU A 65 -14.37 6.96 1.17
C GLU A 65 -13.10 6.32 0.59
N VAL A 66 -12.29 7.09 -0.13
CA VAL A 66 -10.92 6.71 -0.46
C VAL A 66 -10.03 7.10 0.72
N ALA A 67 -9.45 6.11 1.40
CA ALA A 67 -8.56 6.32 2.55
C ALA A 67 -7.16 6.71 2.11
N SER A 68 -6.68 6.12 1.01
CA SER A 68 -5.37 6.41 0.41
C SER A 68 -5.37 6.10 -1.09
N VAL A 69 -4.44 6.72 -1.80
CA VAL A 69 -4.19 6.46 -3.22
C VAL A 69 -2.79 5.88 -3.36
N LEU A 70 -2.68 4.72 -4.03
CA LEU A 70 -1.43 4.01 -4.28
C LEU A 70 -1.03 4.14 -5.76
N PRO A 71 -0.30 5.18 -6.18
CA PRO A 71 0.35 5.18 -7.48
C PRO A 71 1.69 4.46 -7.41
N LEU A 72 2.04 3.75 -8.48
CA LEU A 72 3.34 3.09 -8.63
C LEU A 72 4.07 3.68 -9.82
N TYR A 73 5.12 4.45 -9.56
CA TYR A 73 5.97 5.07 -10.59
C TYR A 73 7.44 4.90 -10.22
N LYS A 74 8.29 4.72 -11.21
CA LYS A 74 9.72 4.41 -11.06
C LYS A 74 10.57 5.64 -10.72
N TRP A 75 10.23 6.33 -9.66
CA TRP A 75 10.88 7.58 -9.22
C TRP A 75 12.28 7.42 -8.65
N SER A 76 12.66 6.19 -8.32
CA SER A 76 14.01 5.81 -7.87
C SER A 76 14.74 4.98 -8.94
N GLY A 77 14.20 4.89 -10.15
CA GLY A 77 14.86 4.19 -11.25
C GLY A 77 16.21 4.82 -11.54
N PRO A 78 17.25 4.02 -11.80
CA PRO A 78 18.60 4.55 -12.02
C PRO A 78 18.76 5.31 -13.36
N ASP A 79 17.77 5.22 -14.25
CA ASP A 79 17.71 5.99 -15.49
C ASP A 79 17.04 7.35 -15.25
N GLU A 80 17.72 8.44 -15.61
CA GLU A 80 17.25 9.80 -15.32
C GLU A 80 15.99 10.17 -16.13
N ASP A 81 15.86 9.72 -17.39
CA ASP A 81 14.68 10.03 -18.20
C ASP A 81 13.45 9.31 -17.64
N GLU A 82 13.62 8.05 -17.16
CA GLU A 82 12.57 7.28 -16.49
C GLU A 82 12.16 7.95 -15.16
N ARG A 83 13.14 8.39 -14.36
CA ARG A 83 12.90 9.14 -13.11
C ARG A 83 12.11 10.42 -13.36
N GLN A 84 12.54 11.23 -14.34
CA GLN A 84 11.84 12.48 -14.66
C GLN A 84 10.42 12.25 -15.18
N ALA A 85 10.21 11.19 -15.96
CA ALA A 85 8.86 10.78 -16.36
C ALA A 85 8.01 10.44 -15.13
N ALA A 86 8.55 9.65 -14.20
CA ALA A 86 7.88 9.27 -12.97
C ALA A 86 7.53 10.50 -12.11
N VAL A 87 8.42 11.48 -11.98
CA VAL A 87 8.14 12.75 -11.27
C VAL A 87 6.96 13.51 -11.90
N ARG A 88 6.88 13.55 -13.23
CA ARG A 88 5.70 14.15 -13.90
C ARG A 88 4.42 13.39 -13.62
N TYR A 89 4.49 12.05 -13.58
CA TYR A 89 3.33 11.20 -13.25
C TYR A 89 2.87 11.41 -11.82
N TRP A 90 3.81 11.51 -10.87
CA TRP A 90 3.56 11.83 -9.47
C TRP A 90 2.85 13.18 -9.32
N LYS A 91 3.35 14.23 -9.96
CA LYS A 91 2.71 15.56 -9.91
C LYS A 91 1.25 15.49 -10.38
N ARG A 92 0.99 14.75 -11.47
CA ARG A 92 -0.38 14.54 -11.94
C ARG A 92 -1.23 13.69 -10.99
N ALA A 93 -0.67 12.64 -10.41
CA ALA A 93 -1.37 11.81 -9.43
C ALA A 93 -1.72 12.59 -8.15
N ILE A 94 -0.83 13.47 -7.68
CA ILE A 94 -1.11 14.38 -6.55
C ILE A 94 -2.30 15.29 -6.88
N GLU A 95 -2.34 15.92 -8.05
CA GLU A 95 -3.49 16.74 -8.48
C GLU A 95 -4.80 15.96 -8.46
N ILE A 96 -4.79 14.73 -9.00
CA ILE A 96 -5.97 13.86 -9.02
C ILE A 96 -6.40 13.49 -7.60
N THR A 97 -5.46 13.20 -6.72
CA THR A 97 -5.70 12.85 -5.31
C THR A 97 -6.36 14.02 -4.56
N VAL A 98 -5.86 15.22 -4.78
CA VAL A 98 -6.46 16.46 -4.24
C VAL A 98 -7.86 16.70 -4.81
N ASP A 99 -8.05 16.56 -6.13
CA ASP A 99 -9.36 16.67 -6.79
C ASP A 99 -10.36 15.62 -6.27
N LEU A 100 -9.90 14.44 -5.83
CA LEU A 100 -10.71 13.44 -5.13
C LEU A 100 -11.12 13.86 -3.71
N GLY A 101 -10.42 14.80 -3.11
CA GLY A 101 -10.57 15.18 -1.70
C GLY A 101 -9.84 14.25 -0.75
N VAL A 102 -8.81 13.54 -1.21
CA VAL A 102 -7.96 12.62 -0.45
C VAL A 102 -6.65 13.33 -0.13
N ASN A 103 -6.09 13.07 1.04
CA ASN A 103 -4.85 13.68 1.51
C ASN A 103 -3.79 12.66 1.95
N VAL A 104 -3.94 11.40 1.55
CA VAL A 104 -2.97 10.33 1.80
C VAL A 104 -2.63 9.64 0.49
N MET A 105 -1.36 9.55 0.19
CA MET A 105 -0.81 8.72 -0.88
C MET A 105 0.25 7.79 -0.32
N ASN A 106 0.26 6.55 -0.76
CA ASN A 106 1.30 5.59 -0.37
C ASN A 106 1.99 5.01 -1.60
N SER A 107 3.22 4.56 -1.45
CA SER A 107 3.98 3.94 -2.53
C SER A 107 5.19 3.17 -2.00
N GLU A 108 5.75 2.37 -2.88
CA GLU A 108 7.03 1.68 -2.70
C GLU A 108 8.20 2.64 -2.92
N PHE A 109 9.39 2.30 -2.39
CA PHE A 109 10.62 3.02 -2.68
C PHE A 109 11.03 2.88 -4.14
N ASN A 110 10.72 1.75 -4.77
CA ASN A 110 11.12 1.42 -6.13
C ASN A 110 12.66 1.32 -6.31
N GLY A 111 13.13 1.47 -7.52
CA GLY A 111 14.56 1.36 -7.84
C GLY A 111 14.99 -0.07 -8.15
N ARG A 112 16.27 -0.37 -7.92
CA ARG A 112 16.85 -1.68 -8.19
C ARG A 112 17.87 -2.07 -7.12
N PRO A 113 17.74 -3.22 -6.49
CA PRO A 113 18.66 -3.65 -5.42
C PRO A 113 20.10 -3.84 -5.94
N GLU A 114 20.29 -4.30 -7.17
CA GLU A 114 21.62 -4.44 -7.78
C GLU A 114 22.30 -3.11 -8.11
N ARG A 115 21.55 -2.00 -8.08
CA ARG A 115 22.02 -0.63 -8.26
C ARG A 115 21.52 0.28 -7.13
N ALA A 116 21.51 -0.22 -5.90
CA ALA A 116 20.88 0.43 -4.76
C ALA A 116 21.38 1.86 -4.53
N ALA A 117 22.69 2.09 -4.56
CA ALA A 117 23.26 3.43 -4.35
C ALA A 117 22.82 4.45 -5.41
N GLU A 118 22.71 4.03 -6.67
CA GLU A 118 22.22 4.90 -7.75
C GLU A 118 20.71 5.17 -7.61
N SER A 119 19.95 4.13 -7.27
CA SER A 119 18.52 4.24 -7.04
C SER A 119 18.21 5.13 -5.84
N GLU A 120 18.96 5.02 -4.75
CA GLU A 120 18.83 5.92 -3.62
C GLU A 120 19.14 7.38 -3.99
N ALA A 121 20.20 7.61 -4.77
CA ALA A 121 20.50 8.96 -5.27
C ALA A 121 19.36 9.54 -6.13
N GLN A 122 18.73 8.72 -6.96
CA GLN A 122 17.57 9.14 -7.75
C GLN A 122 16.32 9.36 -6.90
N PHE A 123 16.13 8.55 -5.85
CA PHE A 123 15.07 8.77 -4.87
C PHE A 123 15.19 10.16 -4.23
N TRP A 124 16.37 10.51 -3.74
CA TRP A 124 16.60 11.82 -3.12
C TRP A 124 16.34 12.97 -4.09
N ARG A 125 16.78 12.89 -5.35
CA ARG A 125 16.46 13.88 -6.39
C ARG A 125 14.95 14.00 -6.63
N SER A 126 14.24 12.87 -6.65
CA SER A 126 12.79 12.88 -6.82
C SER A 126 12.09 13.50 -5.61
N MET A 127 12.59 13.24 -4.40
CA MET A 127 12.07 13.87 -3.18
C MET A 127 12.29 15.37 -3.17
N GLU A 128 13.46 15.87 -3.59
CA GLU A 128 13.71 17.32 -3.73
C GLU A 128 12.69 18.01 -4.64
N GLU A 129 12.21 17.33 -5.68
CA GLU A 129 11.22 17.87 -6.62
C GLU A 129 9.76 17.69 -6.15
N LEU A 130 9.45 16.62 -5.42
CA LEU A 130 8.08 16.24 -5.09
C LEU A 130 7.66 16.66 -3.68
N LEU A 131 8.57 16.68 -2.70
CA LEU A 131 8.25 17.03 -1.33
C LEU A 131 7.60 18.43 -1.22
N PRO A 132 8.12 19.48 -1.91
CA PRO A 132 7.45 20.79 -1.91
C PRO A 132 6.03 20.77 -2.51
N VAL A 133 5.74 19.79 -3.40
CA VAL A 133 4.40 19.62 -3.96
C VAL A 133 3.47 18.98 -2.95
N PHE A 134 3.92 17.90 -2.27
CA PHE A 134 3.18 17.27 -1.19
C PHE A 134 2.86 18.26 -0.06
N GLU A 135 3.84 19.07 0.32
CA GLU A 135 3.68 20.10 1.36
C GLU A 135 2.67 21.17 0.97
N ARG A 136 2.77 21.70 -0.24
CA ARG A 136 1.86 22.72 -0.75
C ARG A 136 0.42 22.23 -0.81
N GLU A 137 0.22 20.98 -1.23
CA GLU A 137 -1.11 20.38 -1.38
C GLU A 137 -1.63 19.76 -0.07
N GLY A 138 -0.82 19.68 0.97
CA GLY A 138 -1.18 19.07 2.25
C GLY A 138 -1.43 17.56 2.15
N VAL A 139 -0.73 16.89 1.23
CA VAL A 139 -0.85 15.45 1.00
C VAL A 139 0.26 14.71 1.75
N ARG A 140 -0.12 13.75 2.57
CA ARG A 140 0.81 12.85 3.26
C ARG A 140 1.31 11.78 2.29
N LEU A 141 2.61 11.56 2.29
CA LEU A 141 3.26 10.44 1.60
C LEU A 141 3.59 9.33 2.60
N VAL A 142 3.13 8.12 2.35
CA VAL A 142 3.41 6.94 3.18
C VAL A 142 4.24 5.95 2.36
N LEU A 143 5.42 5.58 2.86
CA LEU A 143 6.38 4.77 2.12
C LEU A 143 6.51 3.37 2.72
N GLU A 144 6.54 2.37 1.86
CA GLU A 144 6.77 0.97 2.24
C GLU A 144 8.04 0.39 1.59
N PRO A 145 8.81 -0.42 2.32
CA PRO A 145 9.84 -1.26 1.72
C PRO A 145 9.19 -2.40 0.93
N HIS A 146 9.71 -2.67 -0.26
CA HIS A 146 9.15 -3.68 -1.15
C HIS A 146 10.25 -4.62 -1.67
N PRO A 147 9.98 -5.92 -1.81
CA PRO A 147 10.92 -6.86 -2.42
C PRO A 147 11.39 -6.41 -3.80
N ASP A 148 12.69 -6.54 -4.06
CA ASP A 148 13.39 -6.08 -5.26
C ASP A 148 13.46 -4.56 -5.46
N ASP A 149 13.13 -3.76 -4.46
CA ASP A 149 13.42 -2.33 -4.43
C ASP A 149 14.87 -2.09 -3.99
N PHE A 150 15.36 -0.86 -4.14
CA PHE A 150 16.69 -0.52 -3.62
C PHE A 150 16.74 -0.59 -2.08
N LEU A 151 15.60 -0.55 -1.43
CA LEU A 151 15.44 -0.62 0.01
C LEU A 151 14.29 -1.58 0.36
N GLU A 152 14.65 -2.75 0.87
CA GLU A 152 13.71 -3.82 1.24
C GLU A 152 13.56 -3.99 2.76
N ASP A 153 14.54 -3.49 3.55
CA ASP A 153 14.56 -3.66 4.99
C ASP A 153 13.68 -2.63 5.72
N GLY A 154 12.81 -3.11 6.62
CA GLY A 154 11.88 -2.26 7.36
C GLY A 154 12.56 -1.24 8.30
N ILE A 155 13.64 -1.61 8.99
CA ILE A 155 14.39 -0.68 9.85
C ILE A 155 15.12 0.36 9.01
N GLY A 156 15.73 -0.05 7.89
CA GLY A 156 16.35 0.84 6.91
C GLY A 156 15.33 1.84 6.34
N ALA A 157 14.14 1.38 6.00
CA ALA A 157 13.05 2.24 5.51
C ALA A 157 12.64 3.32 6.53
N VAL A 158 12.46 2.94 7.80
CA VAL A 158 12.17 3.89 8.88
C VAL A 158 13.30 4.91 9.04
N ASN A 159 14.56 4.49 8.94
CA ASN A 159 15.70 5.39 9.03
C ASN A 159 15.76 6.38 7.85
N LEU A 160 15.51 5.92 6.64
CA LEU A 160 15.48 6.78 5.47
C LEU A 160 14.33 7.80 5.57
N ILE A 161 13.14 7.38 6.00
CA ILE A 161 12.00 8.28 6.25
C ILE A 161 12.34 9.34 7.31
N ARG A 162 13.00 8.97 8.40
CA ARG A 162 13.51 9.95 9.38
C ARG A 162 14.50 10.93 8.77
N GLY A 163 15.33 10.47 7.82
CA GLY A 163 16.27 11.30 7.07
C GLY A 163 15.59 12.33 6.15
N ILE A 164 14.39 12.07 5.65
CA ILE A 164 13.60 13.04 4.88
C ILE A 164 13.18 14.22 5.76
N ASN A 165 12.97 13.99 7.05
CA ASN A 165 12.68 15.03 8.05
C ASN A 165 11.48 15.91 7.67
N SER A 166 10.37 15.30 7.26
CA SER A 166 9.09 15.98 6.98
C SER A 166 7.96 15.30 7.74
N ASP A 167 7.11 16.09 8.39
CA ASP A 167 5.91 15.60 9.10
C ASP A 167 4.86 15.00 8.16
N LEU A 168 5.00 15.22 6.86
CA LEU A 168 4.11 14.66 5.83
C LEU A 168 4.58 13.31 5.29
N VAL A 169 5.77 12.84 5.66
CA VAL A 169 6.28 11.54 5.21
C VAL A 169 6.26 10.55 6.38
N SER A 170 5.66 9.40 6.16
CA SER A 170 5.45 8.38 7.19
C SER A 170 5.67 6.97 6.63
N PHE A 171 5.59 5.98 7.50
CA PHE A 171 5.91 4.59 7.21
C PHE A 171 4.65 3.74 7.06
N LEU A 172 4.66 2.88 6.06
CA LEU A 172 3.71 1.80 5.86
C LEU A 172 4.41 0.47 6.15
N TYR A 173 3.81 -0.33 7.03
CA TYR A 173 4.25 -1.70 7.25
C TYR A 173 3.39 -2.66 6.41
N CYS A 174 4.02 -3.37 5.47
CA CYS A 174 3.40 -4.42 4.69
C CYS A 174 3.77 -5.79 5.28
N CYS A 175 2.78 -6.56 5.73
CA CYS A 175 3.02 -7.86 6.36
C CYS A 175 3.79 -8.83 5.44
N PRO A 176 3.38 -9.09 4.18
CA PRO A 176 4.13 -9.97 3.29
C PRO A 176 5.53 -9.49 2.96
N HIS A 177 5.72 -8.20 2.71
CA HIS A 177 7.00 -7.65 2.24
C HIS A 177 8.09 -7.83 3.29
N THR A 178 7.81 -7.49 4.54
CA THR A 178 8.78 -7.62 5.61
C THR A 178 8.94 -9.06 6.08
N PHE A 179 7.88 -9.87 6.02
CA PHE A 179 7.94 -11.29 6.37
C PHE A 179 8.89 -12.07 5.43
N HIS A 180 8.83 -11.81 4.14
CA HIS A 180 9.70 -12.49 3.17
C HIS A 180 11.19 -12.16 3.38
N GLN A 181 11.54 -11.03 3.98
CA GLN A 181 12.90 -10.68 4.39
C GLN A 181 13.36 -11.40 5.67
N GLY A 182 12.47 -12.10 6.36
CA GLY A 182 12.74 -12.69 7.66
C GLY A 182 12.90 -11.65 8.77
N GLY A 183 12.33 -10.46 8.57
CA GLY A 183 12.36 -9.36 9.54
C GLY A 183 11.52 -9.66 10.78
N ASN A 184 11.92 -9.04 11.91
CA ASN A 184 11.14 -9.11 13.15
C ASN A 184 10.01 -8.07 13.09
N MET A 185 8.81 -8.52 12.81
CA MET A 185 7.61 -7.69 12.68
C MET A 185 7.40 -6.77 13.89
N ALA A 186 7.43 -7.33 15.10
CA ALA A 186 7.16 -6.56 16.31
C ALA A 186 8.26 -5.51 16.59
N GLU A 187 9.52 -5.82 16.29
CA GLU A 187 10.63 -4.88 16.38
C GLU A 187 10.48 -3.73 15.40
N ILE A 188 10.15 -4.01 14.13
CA ILE A 188 9.97 -2.98 13.11
C ILE A 188 8.82 -2.04 13.48
N ILE A 189 7.67 -2.58 13.89
CA ILE A 189 6.51 -1.79 14.30
C ILE A 189 6.83 -0.89 15.49
N ARG A 190 7.47 -1.43 16.54
CA ARG A 190 7.90 -0.63 17.71
C ARG A 190 8.93 0.42 17.33
N TYR A 191 9.88 0.08 16.47
CA TYR A 191 10.91 1.02 16.01
C TYR A 191 10.31 2.15 15.17
N ALA A 192 9.34 1.87 14.33
CA ALA A 192 8.62 2.91 13.56
C ALA A 192 7.86 3.87 14.50
N GLY A 193 7.21 3.32 15.52
CA GLY A 193 6.45 4.12 16.50
C GLY A 193 5.45 5.07 15.82
N PRO A 194 5.49 6.38 16.11
CA PRO A 194 4.54 7.35 15.54
C PRO A 194 4.64 7.54 14.01
N LEU A 195 5.72 7.09 13.38
CA LEU A 195 5.86 7.12 11.92
C LEU A 195 4.97 6.08 11.24
N LEU A 196 4.56 5.02 11.94
CA LEU A 196 3.66 4.01 11.41
C LEU A 196 2.24 4.58 11.30
N THR A 197 1.79 4.86 10.08
CA THR A 197 0.46 5.43 9.84
C THR A 197 -0.42 4.57 8.93
N GLN A 198 0.16 3.56 8.30
CA GLN A 198 -0.57 2.66 7.40
C GLN A 198 -0.03 1.23 7.47
N LEU A 199 -0.91 0.27 7.20
CA LEU A 199 -0.62 -1.16 7.15
C LEU A 199 -1.18 -1.76 5.86
N HIS A 200 -0.41 -2.68 5.25
CA HIS A 200 -0.93 -3.63 4.28
C HIS A 200 -1.06 -5.01 4.93
N ILE A 201 -2.28 -5.52 4.98
CA ILE A 201 -2.63 -6.76 5.66
C ILE A 201 -2.90 -7.85 4.62
N ALA A 202 -2.03 -8.82 4.59
CA ALA A 202 -2.16 -10.09 3.89
C ALA A 202 -1.21 -11.09 4.53
N ASP A 203 -1.44 -12.38 4.32
CA ASP A 203 -0.57 -13.43 4.84
C ASP A 203 0.49 -13.85 3.81
N SER A 204 1.54 -14.48 4.28
CA SER A 204 2.61 -15.03 3.47
C SER A 204 3.25 -16.23 4.16
N PHE A 205 3.97 -17.08 3.42
CA PHE A 205 4.70 -18.20 3.99
C PHE A 205 5.99 -18.49 3.22
N ASP A 206 6.92 -19.15 3.88
CA ASP A 206 8.20 -19.65 3.36
C ASP A 206 8.91 -18.67 2.41
N PHE A 207 9.30 -17.52 2.93
CA PHE A 207 10.05 -16.54 2.17
C PHE A 207 11.37 -17.08 1.59
N ARG A 208 11.95 -18.13 2.19
CA ARG A 208 13.19 -18.78 1.70
C ARG A 208 12.97 -19.59 0.43
N ALA A 209 11.74 -20.04 0.20
CA ALA A 209 11.36 -20.74 -1.03
C ALA A 209 10.93 -19.78 -2.15
N SER A 210 11.07 -18.48 -1.98
CA SER A 210 10.75 -17.47 -2.98
C SER A 210 11.47 -17.72 -4.30
N SER A 211 10.75 -17.55 -5.40
CA SER A 211 11.24 -17.82 -6.76
C SER A 211 11.59 -16.57 -7.56
N GLY A 212 11.66 -15.43 -6.93
CA GLY A 212 11.94 -14.14 -7.60
C GLY A 212 10.74 -13.53 -8.34
N LEU A 213 9.55 -14.07 -8.17
CA LEU A 213 8.35 -13.49 -8.75
C LEU A 213 7.77 -12.42 -7.84
N ARG A 214 7.38 -11.32 -8.46
CA ARG A 214 6.64 -10.23 -7.79
C ARG A 214 5.15 -10.41 -8.03
N TYR A 215 4.31 -9.68 -7.36
CA TYR A 215 2.87 -9.59 -7.58
C TYR A 215 2.22 -10.86 -8.07
N ILE A 216 1.93 -11.75 -7.15
CA ILE A 216 1.55 -13.08 -7.54
C ILE A 216 0.13 -13.37 -7.14
N VAL A 217 -0.64 -13.70 -8.13
CA VAL A 217 -1.77 -14.59 -7.99
C VAL A 217 -1.20 -16.00 -7.97
N ASN A 218 -1.21 -16.67 -6.82
CA ASN A 218 -0.69 -18.02 -6.71
C ASN A 218 -1.63 -19.01 -7.39
N PRO A 219 -1.18 -19.76 -8.41
CA PRO A 219 -1.96 -20.85 -8.94
C PRO A 219 -2.23 -21.89 -7.85
N PRO A 220 -3.34 -22.62 -7.90
CA PRO A 220 -3.60 -23.73 -6.99
C PRO A 220 -2.42 -24.71 -6.94
N GLY A 221 -1.99 -25.12 -5.73
CA GLY A 221 -0.86 -26.01 -5.53
C GLY A 221 0.51 -25.44 -5.85
N SER A 222 0.62 -24.15 -6.09
CA SER A 222 1.90 -23.48 -6.30
C SER A 222 2.71 -23.44 -5.01
N ALA A 223 4.04 -23.68 -5.14
CA ALA A 223 4.97 -23.44 -4.05
C ALA A 223 5.03 -21.95 -3.66
N ALA A 224 5.61 -21.69 -2.50
CA ALA A 224 5.82 -20.33 -2.00
C ALA A 224 6.50 -19.45 -3.04
N ARG A 225 6.15 -18.19 -2.99
CA ARG A 225 6.59 -17.13 -3.89
C ARG A 225 7.11 -15.96 -3.09
N ILE A 226 7.79 -15.03 -3.72
CA ILE A 226 8.09 -13.74 -3.10
C ILE A 226 6.77 -13.07 -2.67
N HIS A 227 6.76 -12.53 -1.46
CA HIS A 227 5.68 -11.75 -0.87
C HIS A 227 4.27 -12.16 -1.33
N GLN A 228 3.92 -13.41 -1.08
CA GLN A 228 2.55 -13.87 -1.31
C GLN A 228 1.56 -13.04 -0.48
N HIS A 229 0.53 -12.53 -1.14
CA HIS A 229 -0.55 -11.80 -0.50
C HIS A 229 -1.78 -12.72 -0.37
N LEU A 230 -1.78 -13.53 0.69
CA LEU A 230 -2.79 -14.53 0.99
C LEU A 230 -3.83 -14.01 1.99
N ASP A 231 -4.93 -14.73 2.13
CA ASP A 231 -5.90 -14.47 3.20
C ASP A 231 -5.26 -14.73 4.58
N ILE A 232 -5.66 -13.98 5.59
CA ILE A 232 -5.24 -14.14 6.99
C ILE A 232 -5.38 -15.61 7.42
N GLY A 233 -4.33 -16.19 7.97
CA GLY A 233 -4.28 -17.56 8.46
C GLY A 233 -3.98 -18.62 7.38
N GLN A 234 -3.69 -18.21 6.14
CA GLN A 234 -3.26 -19.14 5.10
C GLN A 234 -1.73 -19.22 4.96
N GLY A 235 -0.99 -18.40 5.70
CA GLY A 235 0.45 -18.36 5.76
C GLY A 235 0.98 -18.67 7.16
N GLU A 236 2.15 -18.12 7.46
CA GLU A 236 2.88 -18.33 8.71
C GLU A 236 3.05 -17.05 9.53
N PHE A 237 2.33 -15.97 9.16
CA PHE A 237 2.44 -14.70 9.87
C PHE A 237 1.78 -14.79 11.25
N ASP A 238 2.46 -14.32 12.30
CA ASP A 238 1.94 -14.32 13.68
C ASP A 238 0.95 -13.19 13.91
N TRP A 239 -0.31 -13.43 13.59
CA TRP A 239 -1.40 -12.46 13.71
C TRP A 239 -1.70 -12.05 15.14
N ASP A 240 -1.55 -12.96 16.10
CA ASP A 240 -1.74 -12.64 17.52
C ASP A 240 -0.68 -11.63 18.00
N LEU A 241 0.59 -11.92 17.73
CA LEU A 241 1.68 -11.00 18.06
C LEU A 241 1.53 -9.65 17.30
N PHE A 242 1.07 -9.69 16.06
CA PHE A 242 0.85 -8.48 15.24
C PHE A 242 -0.17 -7.55 15.89
N PHE A 243 -1.39 -8.02 16.14
CA PHE A 243 -2.45 -7.19 16.71
C PHE A 243 -2.15 -6.77 18.15
N GLN A 244 -1.48 -7.63 18.93
CA GLN A 244 -0.96 -7.26 20.24
C GLN A 244 0.03 -6.09 20.13
N THR A 245 0.97 -6.16 19.20
CA THR A 245 1.98 -5.10 18.99
C THR A 245 1.33 -3.80 18.52
N LEU A 246 0.33 -3.86 17.63
CA LEU A 246 -0.42 -2.67 17.21
C LEU A 246 -1.13 -1.99 18.40
N THR A 247 -1.72 -2.77 19.27
CA THR A 247 -2.35 -2.25 20.51
C THR A 247 -1.31 -1.62 21.43
N GLU A 248 -0.17 -2.27 21.61
CA GLU A 248 0.95 -1.79 22.43
C GLU A 248 1.48 -0.42 21.96
N VAL A 249 1.62 -0.24 20.65
CA VAL A 249 2.09 1.05 20.07
C VAL A 249 0.96 2.08 19.88
N GLY A 250 -0.28 1.72 20.16
CA GLY A 250 -1.43 2.60 20.01
C GLY A 250 -1.76 2.96 18.57
N PHE A 251 -1.59 2.01 17.61
CA PHE A 251 -1.85 2.27 16.21
C PHE A 251 -3.31 2.63 15.95
N ASP A 252 -3.55 3.78 15.30
CA ASP A 252 -4.88 4.26 14.91
C ASP A 252 -4.92 4.78 13.46
N GLY A 253 -4.10 4.20 12.59
CA GLY A 253 -3.97 4.57 11.19
C GLY A 253 -4.92 3.83 10.25
N ILE A 254 -4.50 3.71 8.99
CA ILE A 254 -5.20 2.98 7.94
C ILE A 254 -4.65 1.55 7.90
N ALA A 255 -5.55 0.56 7.87
CA ALA A 255 -5.21 -0.85 7.67
C ALA A 255 -5.90 -1.35 6.41
N THR A 256 -5.12 -1.60 5.37
CA THR A 256 -5.63 -2.02 4.06
C THR A 256 -5.53 -3.53 3.92
N VAL A 257 -6.65 -4.18 3.64
CA VAL A 257 -6.68 -5.57 3.16
C VAL A 257 -6.14 -5.60 1.74
N CYS A 258 -4.97 -6.21 1.55
CA CYS A 258 -4.16 -6.17 0.34
C CYS A 258 -3.86 -7.60 -0.15
N VAL A 259 -4.93 -8.38 -0.43
CA VAL A 259 -4.84 -9.77 -0.91
C VAL A 259 -4.90 -9.81 -2.42
N PHE A 260 -4.00 -10.59 -3.05
CA PHE A 260 -3.89 -10.71 -4.51
C PHE A 260 -4.03 -12.14 -5.02
N ALA A 261 -4.20 -13.10 -4.13
CA ALA A 261 -4.07 -14.52 -4.45
C ALA A 261 -5.30 -15.14 -5.14
N TRP A 262 -6.49 -14.57 -4.98
CA TRP A 262 -7.74 -15.26 -5.22
C TRP A 262 -8.75 -14.44 -6.03
N GLU A 263 -8.43 -14.06 -7.25
CA GLU A 263 -9.34 -13.28 -8.11
C GLU A 263 -10.67 -14.00 -8.36
N GLU A 264 -10.67 -15.33 -8.45
CA GLU A 264 -11.87 -16.14 -8.68
C GLU A 264 -12.84 -16.18 -7.50
N ARG A 265 -12.38 -15.78 -6.31
CA ARG A 265 -13.18 -15.68 -5.08
C ARG A 265 -12.92 -14.38 -4.32
N ALA A 266 -12.66 -13.30 -5.04
CA ALA A 266 -12.26 -12.01 -4.49
C ALA A 266 -13.25 -11.47 -3.43
N GLU A 267 -14.54 -11.63 -3.65
CA GLU A 267 -15.56 -11.19 -2.70
C GLU A 267 -15.56 -11.99 -1.40
N ASP A 268 -15.42 -13.32 -1.49
CA ASP A 268 -15.36 -14.19 -0.32
C ASP A 268 -14.10 -13.91 0.49
N SER A 269 -12.95 -13.73 -0.19
CA SER A 269 -11.69 -13.34 0.41
C SER A 269 -11.80 -12.00 1.14
N ALA A 270 -12.38 -10.98 0.51
CA ALA A 270 -12.56 -9.67 1.12
C ALA A 270 -13.42 -9.74 2.40
N ARG A 271 -14.57 -10.42 2.36
CA ARG A 271 -15.44 -10.61 3.55
C ARG A 271 -14.74 -11.39 4.66
N TYR A 272 -14.02 -12.44 4.29
CA TYR A 272 -13.27 -13.25 5.23
C TYR A 272 -12.21 -12.44 5.97
N ASN A 273 -11.37 -11.71 5.25
CA ASN A 273 -10.30 -10.91 5.87
C ASN A 273 -10.86 -9.80 6.77
N LEU A 274 -11.95 -9.12 6.38
CA LEU A 274 -12.62 -8.16 7.24
C LEU A 274 -13.08 -8.80 8.56
N SER A 275 -13.67 -9.99 8.47
CA SER A 275 -14.11 -10.76 9.65
C SER A 275 -12.93 -11.12 10.55
N GLN A 276 -11.80 -11.56 10.00
CA GLN A 276 -10.61 -11.90 10.76
C GLN A 276 -10.01 -10.67 11.47
N ILE A 277 -9.87 -9.56 10.77
CA ILE A 277 -9.37 -8.31 11.37
C ILE A 277 -10.26 -7.87 12.54
N ASN A 278 -11.58 -7.92 12.37
CA ASN A 278 -12.52 -7.58 13.44
C ASN A 278 -12.38 -8.51 14.66
N GLN A 279 -12.18 -9.81 14.44
CA GLN A 279 -11.97 -10.79 15.52
C GLN A 279 -10.66 -10.51 16.28
N TYR A 280 -9.55 -10.32 15.58
CA TYR A 280 -8.26 -10.01 16.21
C TYR A 280 -8.29 -8.65 16.93
N THR A 281 -8.90 -7.63 16.32
CA THR A 281 -9.05 -6.31 16.94
C THR A 281 -9.87 -6.42 18.23
N ALA A 282 -10.98 -7.16 18.22
CA ALA A 282 -11.80 -7.37 19.43
C ALA A 282 -11.03 -8.15 20.51
N LYS A 283 -10.24 -9.16 20.12
CA LYS A 283 -9.43 -9.97 21.06
C LYS A 283 -8.34 -9.15 21.74
N HIS A 284 -7.73 -8.20 21.05
CA HIS A 284 -6.60 -7.40 21.52
C HIS A 284 -6.98 -5.96 21.90
N SER A 285 -8.27 -5.59 21.83
CA SER A 285 -8.72 -4.31 22.38
C SER A 285 -8.43 -4.26 23.87
N ALA A 286 -7.80 -3.18 24.35
CA ALA A 286 -7.59 -2.98 25.77
C ALA A 286 -8.96 -2.97 26.50
N PRO A 287 -9.08 -3.52 27.73
CA PRO A 287 -10.31 -3.49 28.50
C PRO A 287 -10.72 -2.08 28.89
#